data_04202e46ba75130d4debd1d2d23d23c7
#
_entry.id   04202e46ba75130d4debd1d2d23d23c7
#
_cell.length_a   1.000
_cell.length_b   1.000
_cell.length_c   1.000
_cell.angle_alpha   90.00
_cell.angle_beta   90.00
_cell.angle_gamma   90.00
#
_symmetry.space_group_name_H-M   'P 1'
#
loop_
_entity.id
_entity.type
_entity.pdbx_description
1 polymer ?
#
loop_
_entity_poly.entity_id
_entity_poly.type
_entity_poly.pdbx_seq_one_letter_code
_entity_poly.pdbx_strand_id
1 'polypeptide(L)'
;MSKYKGIREFVINEKNPFWDTLNLKTRKKNIIAGPAEEIIVNKNTNEVTGHTAFMKFQTVDKEKFVKVFTENVSSLFDLSRPAIRVFCYIMDRVKPNIDEVTFTLDDAMEFTGYTSKATIFKGVSELIENRFIARSKQHYIFYINPNIFFNGDRVSFVRSFRIEPTQEQEQEAIKLARPKEDK
;
A
#
# COMPACT_ATOMS: atom_id res chain seq x y z
N MET A 1 -21.85 0.85 -30.84
CA MET A 1 -20.61 1.44 -30.31
C MET A 1 -20.41 1.02 -28.87
N SER A 2 -19.24 0.55 -28.50
CA SER A 2 -18.96 0.16 -27.10
C SER A 2 -19.03 1.38 -26.19
N LYS A 3 -19.82 1.30 -25.10
CA LYS A 3 -19.98 2.36 -24.10
C LYS A 3 -18.71 2.56 -23.25
N TYR A 4 -17.74 1.68 -23.38
CA TYR A 4 -16.54 1.64 -22.53
C TYR A 4 -15.29 1.90 -23.37
N LYS A 5 -14.38 2.71 -22.83
CA LYS A 5 -13.05 2.94 -23.38
C LYS A 5 -12.24 1.63 -23.35
N GLY A 6 -11.43 1.41 -24.37
CA GLY A 6 -10.46 0.32 -24.35
C GLY A 6 -9.35 0.57 -23.31
N ILE A 7 -8.78 -0.47 -22.73
CA ILE A 7 -7.69 -0.33 -21.72
C ILE A 7 -6.54 0.52 -22.27
N ARG A 8 -6.26 0.46 -23.58
CA ARG A 8 -5.17 1.20 -24.23
C ARG A 8 -5.39 2.70 -24.30
N GLU A 9 -6.62 3.16 -24.14
CA GLU A 9 -7.00 4.59 -24.20
C GLU A 9 -6.79 5.31 -22.86
N PHE A 10 -6.55 4.57 -21.77
CA PHE A 10 -6.26 5.16 -20.47
C PHE A 10 -4.80 5.57 -20.34
N VAL A 11 -4.56 6.60 -19.54
CA VAL A 11 -3.22 7.14 -19.26
C VAL A 11 -2.31 6.08 -18.66
N ILE A 12 -1.07 6.04 -19.13
CA ILE A 12 0.00 5.23 -18.57
C ILE A 12 0.71 6.07 -17.51
N ASN A 13 0.88 5.52 -16.32
CA ASN A 13 1.53 6.21 -15.22
C ASN A 13 2.91 5.60 -14.93
N GLU A 14 3.88 6.43 -14.58
CA GLU A 14 5.21 6.00 -14.16
C GLU A 14 5.25 5.58 -12.70
N LYS A 15 4.45 6.27 -11.88
CA LYS A 15 4.25 6.02 -10.47
C LYS A 15 2.75 5.92 -10.19
N ASN A 16 2.39 5.37 -9.05
CA ASN A 16 0.99 5.27 -8.67
C ASN A 16 0.37 6.67 -8.51
N PRO A 17 -0.61 7.06 -9.36
CA PRO A 17 -1.18 8.41 -9.37
C PRO A 17 -2.09 8.69 -8.16
N PHE A 18 -2.43 7.70 -7.38
CA PHE A 18 -3.34 7.85 -6.26
C PHE A 18 -2.66 8.33 -4.97
N TRP A 19 -1.32 8.25 -4.88
CA TRP A 19 -0.59 8.71 -3.71
C TRP A 19 -0.69 10.21 -3.49
N ASP A 20 -0.73 11.00 -4.57
CA ASP A 20 -0.85 12.46 -4.49
C ASP A 20 -2.22 12.92 -3.97
N THR A 21 -3.24 12.09 -4.15
CA THR A 21 -4.63 12.36 -3.71
C THR A 21 -5.02 11.59 -2.45
N LEU A 22 -4.05 10.94 -1.78
CA LEU A 22 -4.33 10.12 -0.63
C LEU A 22 -4.71 10.96 0.59
N ASN A 23 -5.93 10.77 1.07
CA ASN A 23 -6.43 11.38 2.31
C ASN A 23 -6.25 10.40 3.48
N LEU A 24 -5.14 10.56 4.21
CA LEU A 24 -4.86 9.76 5.39
C LEU A 24 -5.44 10.42 6.64
N LYS A 25 -6.50 9.85 7.18
CA LYS A 25 -6.96 10.16 8.54
C LYS A 25 -6.11 9.36 9.53
N THR A 26 -5.18 10.01 10.23
CA THR A 26 -4.32 9.38 11.21
C THR A 26 -4.87 9.55 12.62
N ARG A 27 -4.84 8.48 13.41
CA ARG A 27 -5.13 8.50 14.84
C ARG A 27 -3.86 8.10 15.60
N LYS A 28 -3.46 8.92 16.59
CA LYS A 28 -2.41 8.50 17.51
C LYS A 28 -2.93 7.32 18.34
N LYS A 29 -2.32 6.16 18.21
CA LYS A 29 -2.55 5.03 19.10
C LYS A 29 -1.47 5.08 20.17
N ASN A 30 -1.87 5.26 21.43
CA ASN A 30 -0.94 5.06 22.53
C ASN A 30 -0.60 3.57 22.55
N ILE A 31 0.60 3.25 22.12
CA ILE A 31 1.20 1.95 22.42
C ILE A 31 1.60 2.10 23.88
N ILE A 32 0.97 1.37 24.78
CA ILE A 32 1.49 1.20 26.14
C ILE A 32 2.77 0.40 25.90
N ALA A 33 3.91 1.10 25.83
CA ALA A 33 5.19 0.49 26.05
C ALA A 33 5.11 -0.13 27.45
N GLY A 34 5.56 -1.34 27.60
CA GLY A 34 5.67 -1.96 28.92
C GLY A 34 6.42 -1.05 29.90
N PRO A 35 6.45 -1.39 31.19
CA PRO A 35 7.10 -0.56 32.21
C PRO A 35 8.49 -0.15 31.73
N ALA A 36 8.87 1.08 32.10
CA ALA A 36 10.10 1.73 31.70
C ALA A 36 11.29 0.76 31.65
N GLU A 37 12.13 0.95 30.65
CA GLU A 37 13.33 0.15 30.40
C GLU A 37 13.99 -0.31 31.69
N GLU A 38 13.96 -1.60 31.96
CA GLU A 38 14.74 -2.17 33.06
C GLU A 38 16.21 -2.17 32.62
N ILE A 39 17.02 -1.46 33.34
CA ILE A 39 18.47 -1.38 33.16
C ILE A 39 19.10 -2.58 33.86
N ILE A 40 19.85 -3.40 33.14
CA ILE A 40 20.64 -4.46 33.75
C ILE A 40 21.90 -3.83 34.32
N VAL A 41 21.98 -3.77 35.65
CA VAL A 41 23.13 -3.24 36.37
C VAL A 41 23.95 -4.40 36.94
N ASN A 42 25.24 -4.38 36.72
CA ASN A 42 26.17 -5.33 37.39
C ASN A 42 26.23 -4.93 38.87
N LYS A 43 25.77 -5.84 39.73
CA LYS A 43 25.72 -5.61 41.19
C LYS A 43 27.09 -5.35 41.83
N ASN A 44 28.19 -5.77 41.19
CA ASN A 44 29.55 -5.67 41.76
C ASN A 44 30.23 -4.37 41.29
N THR A 45 29.94 -3.86 40.10
CA THR A 45 30.59 -2.66 39.53
C THR A 45 29.67 -1.48 39.45
N ASN A 46 28.36 -1.64 39.67
CA ASN A 46 27.32 -0.63 39.46
C ASN A 46 27.27 -0.08 38.03
N GLU A 47 27.88 -0.76 37.05
CA GLU A 47 27.87 -0.36 35.66
C GLU A 47 26.62 -0.92 34.94
N VAL A 48 26.06 -0.12 34.05
CA VAL A 48 24.97 -0.55 33.16
C VAL A 48 25.54 -1.47 32.11
N THR A 49 25.21 -2.77 32.19
CA THR A 49 25.71 -3.79 31.27
C THR A 49 24.77 -4.10 30.12
N GLY A 50 23.55 -3.56 30.13
CA GLY A 50 22.60 -3.75 29.04
C GLY A 50 21.22 -3.17 29.31
N HIS A 51 20.40 -3.18 28.29
CA HIS A 51 18.99 -2.80 28.34
C HIS A 51 18.13 -4.04 28.04
N THR A 52 17.09 -4.27 28.82
CA THR A 52 16.11 -5.32 28.53
C THR A 52 15.07 -4.79 27.56
N ALA A 53 15.01 -5.38 26.37
CA ALA A 53 13.91 -5.15 25.45
C ALA A 53 12.85 -6.24 25.66
N PHE A 54 11.66 -5.85 26.09
CA PHE A 54 10.53 -6.77 26.14
C PHE A 54 9.96 -6.94 24.73
N MET A 55 10.21 -8.09 24.11
CA MET A 55 9.55 -8.46 22.86
C MET A 55 8.18 -9.07 23.19
N LYS A 56 7.12 -8.38 22.80
CA LYS A 56 5.77 -8.94 22.84
C LYS A 56 5.50 -9.68 21.54
N PHE A 57 5.43 -11.00 21.61
CA PHE A 57 4.96 -11.80 20.48
C PHE A 57 3.44 -11.60 20.33
N GLN A 58 3.00 -11.12 19.18
CA GLN A 58 1.59 -11.03 18.85
C GLN A 58 1.26 -12.15 17.87
N THR A 59 0.32 -13.00 18.24
CA THR A 59 -0.26 -13.96 17.31
C THR A 59 -1.09 -13.18 16.29
N VAL A 60 -0.75 -13.35 15.02
CA VAL A 60 -1.45 -12.73 13.89
C VAL A 60 -2.17 -13.80 13.09
N ASP A 61 -3.27 -13.43 12.48
CA ASP A 61 -3.99 -14.28 11.55
C ASP A 61 -3.08 -14.65 10.37
N LYS A 62 -3.09 -15.92 9.97
CA LYS A 62 -2.35 -16.42 8.81
C LYS A 62 -3.11 -16.21 7.50
N GLU A 63 -4.41 -15.93 7.57
CA GLU A 63 -5.23 -15.76 6.39
C GLU A 63 -4.92 -14.43 5.68
N LYS A 64 -5.06 -14.47 4.36
CA LYS A 64 -4.92 -13.26 3.54
C LYS A 64 -6.08 -12.32 3.83
N PHE A 65 -5.79 -11.07 4.06
CA PHE A 65 -6.81 -10.04 4.19
C PHE A 65 -6.45 -8.79 3.39
N VAL A 66 -7.46 -8.09 2.94
CA VAL A 66 -7.34 -6.78 2.31
C VAL A 66 -8.28 -5.82 3.03
N LYS A 67 -7.78 -4.65 3.40
CA LYS A 67 -8.60 -3.60 3.99
C LYS A 67 -9.31 -2.84 2.88
N VAL A 68 -10.64 -2.82 2.94
CA VAL A 68 -11.46 -1.94 2.11
C VAL A 68 -11.96 -0.79 2.99
N PHE A 69 -11.79 0.44 2.52
CA PHE A 69 -12.12 1.62 3.32
C PHE A 69 -13.56 2.01 3.11
N THR A 70 -14.33 2.04 4.20
CA THR A 70 -15.79 2.20 4.20
C THR A 70 -16.28 3.49 3.54
N GLU A 71 -15.46 4.55 3.55
CA GLU A 71 -15.78 5.82 2.89
C GLU A 71 -15.95 5.68 1.37
N ASN A 72 -15.38 4.62 0.78
CA ASN A 72 -15.41 4.37 -0.67
C ASN A 72 -16.17 3.10 -1.04
N VAL A 73 -16.80 2.41 -0.08
CA VAL A 73 -17.56 1.17 -0.36
C VAL A 73 -18.75 1.45 -1.28
N SER A 74 -19.35 2.63 -1.20
CA SER A 74 -20.45 3.02 -2.08
C SER A 74 -20.08 2.98 -3.56
N SER A 75 -18.82 3.25 -3.90
CA SER A 75 -18.34 3.19 -5.29
C SER A 75 -18.42 1.77 -5.89
N LEU A 76 -18.49 0.73 -5.05
CA LEU A 76 -18.67 -0.65 -5.50
C LEU A 76 -20.07 -0.91 -6.08
N PHE A 77 -21.09 -0.14 -5.64
CA PHE A 77 -22.47 -0.33 -6.09
C PHE A 77 -22.68 0.11 -7.54
N ASP A 78 -21.81 1.00 -8.04
CA ASP A 78 -21.87 1.51 -9.40
C ASP A 78 -21.16 0.59 -10.40
N LEU A 79 -20.46 -0.44 -9.90
CA LEU A 79 -19.72 -1.38 -10.74
C LEU A 79 -20.62 -2.46 -11.32
N SER A 80 -20.38 -2.78 -12.59
CA SER A 80 -21.01 -3.93 -13.23
C SER A 80 -20.52 -5.26 -12.61
N ARG A 81 -21.32 -6.31 -12.78
CA ARG A 81 -20.96 -7.65 -12.30
C ARG A 81 -19.59 -8.14 -12.81
N PRO A 82 -19.18 -7.94 -14.08
CA PRO A 82 -17.82 -8.24 -14.51
C PRO A 82 -16.75 -7.44 -13.76
N ALA A 83 -16.96 -6.14 -13.54
CA ALA A 83 -16.02 -5.30 -12.82
C ALA A 83 -15.84 -5.74 -11.36
N ILE A 84 -16.93 -6.07 -10.67
CA ILE A 84 -16.87 -6.60 -9.30
C ILE A 84 -16.07 -7.90 -9.24
N ARG A 85 -16.29 -8.85 -10.16
CA ARG A 85 -15.54 -10.11 -10.18
C ARG A 85 -14.06 -9.91 -10.47
N VAL A 86 -13.72 -9.02 -11.40
CA VAL A 86 -12.32 -8.65 -11.68
C VAL A 86 -11.71 -7.93 -10.46
N PHE A 87 -12.47 -7.10 -9.77
CA PHE A 87 -12.01 -6.47 -8.53
C PHE A 87 -11.71 -7.51 -7.44
N CYS A 88 -12.57 -8.51 -7.25
CA CYS A 88 -12.31 -9.62 -6.32
C CYS A 88 -11.03 -10.38 -6.70
N TYR A 89 -10.80 -10.65 -7.98
CA TYR A 89 -9.55 -11.24 -8.48
C TYR A 89 -8.33 -10.38 -8.12
N ILE A 90 -8.42 -9.07 -8.34
CA ILE A 90 -7.33 -8.15 -8.01
C ILE A 90 -7.06 -8.16 -6.50
N MET A 91 -8.10 -8.10 -5.67
CA MET A 91 -7.94 -8.16 -4.20
C MET A 91 -7.24 -9.44 -3.73
N ASP A 92 -7.50 -10.59 -4.37
CA ASP A 92 -6.82 -11.85 -4.04
C ASP A 92 -5.32 -11.80 -4.35
N ARG A 93 -4.91 -11.00 -5.31
CA ARG A 93 -3.51 -10.88 -5.79
C ARG A 93 -2.72 -9.77 -5.10
N VAL A 94 -3.37 -8.87 -4.35
CA VAL A 94 -2.68 -7.78 -3.65
C VAL A 94 -1.77 -8.33 -2.56
N LYS A 95 -0.50 -7.94 -2.63
CA LYS A 95 0.52 -8.32 -1.65
C LYS A 95 0.62 -7.29 -0.51
N PRO A 96 1.07 -7.71 0.69
CA PRO A 96 1.24 -6.77 1.80
C PRO A 96 2.25 -5.66 1.47
N ASN A 97 1.86 -4.41 1.79
CA ASN A 97 2.70 -3.22 1.61
C ASN A 97 3.22 -3.02 0.17
N ILE A 98 2.45 -3.44 -0.82
CA ILE A 98 2.72 -3.20 -2.24
C ILE A 98 1.49 -2.53 -2.85
N ASP A 99 1.71 -1.48 -3.64
CA ASP A 99 0.68 -0.69 -4.30
C ASP A 99 0.48 -1.07 -5.78
N GLU A 100 1.10 -2.15 -6.18
CA GLU A 100 1.01 -2.73 -7.52
C GLU A 100 0.42 -4.14 -7.47
N VAL A 101 -0.30 -4.50 -8.53
CA VAL A 101 -0.82 -5.85 -8.73
C VAL A 101 -0.49 -6.35 -10.13
N THR A 102 -0.01 -7.58 -10.20
CA THR A 102 0.19 -8.27 -11.48
C THR A 102 -1.14 -8.85 -11.95
N PHE A 103 -1.51 -8.54 -13.18
CA PHE A 103 -2.74 -9.01 -13.82
C PHE A 103 -2.41 -9.98 -14.94
N THR A 104 -2.87 -11.22 -14.83
CA THR A 104 -2.76 -12.23 -15.85
C THR A 104 -4.16 -12.57 -16.37
N LEU A 105 -4.35 -12.50 -17.69
CA LEU A 105 -5.68 -12.68 -18.28
C LEU A 105 -6.24 -14.09 -18.03
N ASP A 106 -5.40 -15.10 -18.20
CA ASP A 106 -5.83 -16.50 -18.06
C ASP A 106 -6.22 -16.81 -16.61
N ASP A 107 -5.44 -16.35 -15.63
CA ASP A 107 -5.78 -16.48 -14.21
C ASP A 107 -7.08 -15.72 -13.87
N ALA A 108 -7.26 -14.52 -14.44
CA ALA A 108 -8.47 -13.72 -14.22
C ALA A 108 -9.71 -14.42 -14.80
N MET A 109 -9.58 -15.07 -15.97
CA MET A 109 -10.65 -15.87 -16.57
C MET A 109 -11.00 -17.08 -15.70
N GLU A 110 -9.99 -17.80 -15.21
CA GLU A 110 -10.16 -18.94 -14.31
C GLU A 110 -10.84 -18.51 -13.00
N PHE A 111 -10.32 -17.51 -12.34
CA PHE A 111 -10.85 -17.01 -11.06
C PHE A 111 -12.29 -16.50 -11.18
N THR A 112 -12.58 -15.73 -12.24
CA THR A 112 -13.90 -15.09 -12.41
C THR A 112 -14.94 -16.00 -13.01
N GLY A 113 -14.51 -17.10 -13.66
CA GLY A 113 -15.37 -18.01 -14.42
C GLY A 113 -15.86 -17.42 -15.76
N TYR A 114 -15.29 -16.32 -16.24
CA TYR A 114 -15.60 -15.78 -17.55
C TYR A 114 -14.71 -16.38 -18.63
N THR A 115 -15.31 -16.84 -19.71
CA THR A 115 -14.59 -17.39 -20.89
C THR A 115 -14.27 -16.34 -21.95
N SER A 116 -14.92 -15.17 -21.88
CA SER A 116 -14.72 -14.08 -22.83
C SER A 116 -13.67 -13.08 -22.36
N LYS A 117 -12.58 -12.95 -23.10
CA LYS A 117 -11.54 -11.92 -22.87
C LYS A 117 -12.13 -10.51 -22.88
N ALA A 118 -13.09 -10.22 -23.76
CA ALA A 118 -13.76 -8.94 -23.86
C ALA A 118 -14.51 -8.58 -22.57
N THR A 119 -15.12 -9.56 -21.91
CA THR A 119 -15.81 -9.37 -20.64
C THR A 119 -14.83 -9.00 -19.53
N ILE A 120 -13.67 -9.66 -19.45
CA ILE A 120 -12.62 -9.35 -18.50
C ILE A 120 -12.08 -7.94 -18.74
N PHE A 121 -11.71 -7.61 -19.98
CA PHE A 121 -11.18 -6.29 -20.32
C PHE A 121 -12.21 -5.17 -20.09
N LYS A 122 -13.50 -5.43 -20.32
CA LYS A 122 -14.56 -4.49 -19.94
C LYS A 122 -14.55 -4.22 -18.43
N GLY A 123 -14.44 -5.27 -17.60
CA GLY A 123 -14.35 -5.12 -16.16
C GLY A 123 -13.11 -4.32 -15.72
N VAL A 124 -11.95 -4.60 -16.32
CA VAL A 124 -10.71 -3.83 -16.06
C VAL A 124 -10.88 -2.36 -16.45
N SER A 125 -11.43 -2.07 -17.64
CA SER A 125 -11.65 -0.70 -18.09
C SER A 125 -12.56 0.08 -17.13
N GLU A 126 -13.63 -0.54 -16.67
CA GLU A 126 -14.56 0.04 -15.73
C GLU A 126 -13.90 0.32 -14.36
N LEU A 127 -13.01 -0.56 -13.89
CA LEU A 127 -12.23 -0.32 -12.67
C LEU A 127 -11.24 0.84 -12.83
N ILE A 128 -10.66 1.04 -14.01
CA ILE A 128 -9.80 2.20 -14.29
C ILE A 128 -10.63 3.48 -14.34
N GLU A 129 -11.77 3.48 -15.02
CA GLU A 129 -12.68 4.65 -15.11
C GLU A 129 -13.13 5.10 -13.73
N ASN A 130 -13.51 4.17 -12.87
CA ASN A 130 -13.94 4.43 -11.50
C ASN A 130 -12.77 4.61 -10.51
N ARG A 131 -11.53 4.70 -11.00
CA ARG A 131 -10.32 4.98 -10.21
C ARG A 131 -10.02 3.95 -9.10
N PHE A 132 -10.42 2.70 -9.28
CA PHE A 132 -10.01 1.60 -8.41
C PHE A 132 -8.58 1.19 -8.65
N ILE A 133 -8.18 1.21 -9.93
CA ILE A 133 -6.83 0.89 -10.39
C ILE A 133 -6.38 1.89 -11.45
N ALA A 134 -5.08 1.93 -11.71
CA ALA A 134 -4.50 2.73 -12.79
C ALA A 134 -3.47 1.90 -13.56
N ARG A 135 -3.25 2.25 -14.83
CA ARG A 135 -2.25 1.58 -15.67
C ARG A 135 -0.84 1.98 -15.27
N SER A 136 0.05 1.02 -15.19
CA SER A 136 1.49 1.27 -15.15
C SER A 136 2.12 1.25 -16.55
N LYS A 137 3.42 1.51 -16.65
CA LYS A 137 4.21 1.33 -17.89
C LYS A 137 4.18 -0.13 -18.38
N GLN A 138 4.11 -1.08 -17.47
CA GLN A 138 4.06 -2.50 -17.79
C GLN A 138 2.62 -2.93 -18.02
N HIS A 139 2.33 -3.55 -19.15
CA HIS A 139 0.96 -3.89 -19.58
C HIS A 139 0.21 -4.84 -18.65
N TYR A 140 0.94 -5.62 -17.87
CA TYR A 140 0.40 -6.61 -16.93
C TYR A 140 0.44 -6.15 -15.47
N ILE A 141 0.87 -4.91 -15.21
CA ILE A 141 0.89 -4.32 -13.86
C ILE A 141 -0.10 -3.16 -13.80
N PHE A 142 -0.88 -3.15 -12.73
CA PHE A 142 -1.77 -2.05 -12.39
C PHE A 142 -1.43 -1.52 -11.01
N TYR A 143 -1.49 -0.21 -10.85
CA TYR A 143 -1.46 0.45 -9.55
C TYR A 143 -2.82 0.33 -8.89
N ILE A 144 -2.86 0.00 -7.61
CA ILE A 144 -4.08 -0.02 -6.81
C ILE A 144 -4.34 1.37 -6.21
N ASN A 145 -5.61 1.70 -5.97
CA ASN A 145 -5.96 2.92 -5.28
C ASN A 145 -6.01 2.70 -3.76
N PRO A 146 -5.03 3.19 -3.00
CA PRO A 146 -4.96 2.96 -1.57
C PRO A 146 -6.04 3.73 -0.78
N ASN A 147 -6.78 4.63 -1.41
CA ASN A 147 -7.96 5.24 -0.79
C ASN A 147 -9.13 4.26 -0.72
N ILE A 148 -9.21 3.30 -1.64
CA ILE A 148 -10.32 2.34 -1.73
C ILE A 148 -9.94 1.06 -1.00
N PHE A 149 -8.79 0.48 -1.32
CA PHE A 149 -8.34 -0.78 -0.72
C PHE A 149 -6.82 -0.85 -0.63
N PHE A 150 -6.31 -1.52 0.39
CA PHE A 150 -4.88 -1.73 0.59
C PHE A 150 -4.62 -2.91 1.52
N ASN A 151 -3.55 -3.64 1.27
CA ASN A 151 -3.07 -4.68 2.17
C ASN A 151 -1.87 -4.15 2.97
N GLY A 152 -2.04 -3.96 4.28
CA GLY A 152 -0.98 -3.47 5.16
C GLY A 152 -1.29 -2.14 5.83
N ASP A 153 -0.22 -1.42 6.22
CA ASP A 153 -0.30 -0.11 6.86
C ASP A 153 0.04 1.01 5.88
N ARG A 154 -1.00 1.70 5.38
CA ARG A 154 -0.85 2.84 4.46
C ARG A 154 0.01 3.96 5.02
N VAL A 155 -0.07 4.21 6.33
CA VAL A 155 0.67 5.31 6.97
C VAL A 155 2.16 5.03 6.95
N SER A 156 2.55 3.81 7.31
CA SER A 156 3.95 3.38 7.27
C SER A 156 4.46 3.33 5.83
N PHE A 157 3.64 2.83 4.90
CA PHE A 157 3.99 2.76 3.48
C PHE A 157 4.26 4.17 2.90
N VAL A 158 3.35 5.12 3.12
CA VAL A 158 3.53 6.51 2.63
C VAL A 158 4.76 7.17 3.24
N ARG A 159 5.03 6.92 4.52
CA ARG A 159 6.21 7.46 5.17
C ARG A 159 7.49 6.96 4.52
N SER A 160 7.58 5.67 4.19
CA SER A 160 8.75 5.12 3.52
C SER A 160 8.99 5.72 2.12
N PHE A 161 7.91 6.08 1.40
CA PHE A 161 8.02 6.73 0.08
C PHE A 161 8.30 8.25 0.14
N ARG A 162 7.83 8.93 1.21
CA ARG A 162 8.07 10.38 1.39
C ARG A 162 9.42 10.69 2.04
N ILE A 163 10.10 9.68 2.58
CA ILE A 163 11.43 9.78 3.20
C ILE A 163 12.54 9.42 2.20
N GLU A 164 12.30 9.39 0.89
CA GLU A 164 13.41 9.64 -0.03
C GLU A 164 13.73 11.14 0.09
N PRO A 165 14.78 11.54 0.85
CA PRO A 165 15.14 12.94 0.97
C PRO A 165 15.51 13.42 -0.44
N THR A 166 14.89 14.51 -0.85
CA THR A 166 15.37 15.25 -2.02
C THR A 166 16.85 15.50 -1.80
N GLN A 167 17.67 15.43 -2.85
CA GLN A 167 19.14 15.64 -2.73
C GLN A 167 19.51 16.91 -1.95
N GLU A 168 18.64 17.92 -1.97
CA GLU A 168 18.77 19.13 -1.16
C GLU A 168 18.61 18.87 0.34
N GLN A 169 17.67 18.01 0.75
CA GLN A 169 17.47 17.65 2.16
C GLN A 169 18.58 16.75 2.71
N GLU A 170 19.15 15.88 1.87
CA GLU A 170 20.37 15.11 2.23
C GLU A 170 21.57 16.04 2.42
N GLN A 171 21.75 17.02 1.54
CA GLN A 171 22.85 17.99 1.68
C GLN A 171 22.69 18.89 2.89
N GLU A 172 21.47 19.24 3.24
CA GLU A 172 21.17 20.05 4.43
C GLU A 172 21.37 19.23 5.72
N ALA A 173 20.94 17.98 5.75
CA ALA A 173 21.19 17.05 6.86
C ALA A 173 22.68 16.79 7.07
N ILE A 174 23.46 16.63 5.99
CA ILE A 174 24.92 16.46 6.03
C ILE A 174 25.61 17.73 6.54
N LYS A 175 25.12 18.93 6.17
CA LYS A 175 25.64 20.19 6.68
C LYS A 175 25.38 20.39 8.16
N LEU A 176 24.23 19.98 8.64
CA LEU A 176 23.83 20.07 10.08
C LEU A 176 24.56 19.02 10.93
N ALA A 177 24.96 17.89 10.37
CA ALA A 177 25.65 16.81 11.07
C ALA A 177 27.17 17.00 11.19
N ARG A 178 27.76 18.04 10.54
CA ARG A 178 29.19 18.35 10.72
C ARG A 178 29.41 18.99 12.09
N PRO A 179 30.31 18.43 12.94
CA PRO A 179 30.69 19.08 14.19
C PRO A 179 31.25 20.45 13.88
N LYS A 180 30.85 21.46 14.63
CA LYS A 180 31.52 22.76 14.61
C LYS A 180 32.95 22.51 15.08
N GLU A 181 33.94 22.70 14.21
CA GLU A 181 35.32 22.77 14.62
C GLU A 181 35.44 24.02 15.50
N ASP A 182 35.58 23.78 16.80
CA ASP A 182 35.92 24.82 17.76
C ASP A 182 37.36 25.33 17.43
N LYS A 183 37.44 26.62 17.18
CA LYS A 183 38.68 27.37 17.13
C LYS A 183 39.09 27.85 18.52
#